data_dc74d1300cf8e2b09a505fce41cbc89e
#
_entry.id   dc74d1300cf8e2b09a505fce41cbc89e
#
_cell.length_a   1.000
_cell.length_b   1.000
_cell.length_c   1.000
_cell.angle_alpha   90.00
_cell.angle_beta   90.00
_cell.angle_gamma   90.00
#
_symmetry.space_group_name_H-M   'P 1'
#
loop_
_entity.id
_entity.type
_entity.pdbx_description
1 polymer ?
#
loop_
_entity_poly.entity_id
_entity_poly.type
_entity_poly.pdbx_seq_one_letter_code
_entity_poly.pdbx_strand_id
1 'polypeptide(L)'
;KSSSMNNTTLTIEKGGLINAQGGLFTSKESLIAGQMNLTGKPDLNTTTWSPSIYLGIGGYRLTEDGAQFTARNQASVIADIYSDKAANISLGREINAESKNTPAYSSFAISLLNGFDTSLEGKINASKSTLSMNDALWKVTGNSSLKKVSYNGSMTLFTGENNKTFSTLTVDELTANKSAFVMRTDMTNSDKLVVNSKVEGQDNILLVNFLQKNGDNKKLNIDLVSTPGGTDKNTFKASTQSIGFSDVTPVIEQRDAENKTTWTLTGYKTVANNDATKKATSLMSGSYKAFLSEVNNLNKRMGDLRDINGEAGAWARIMSGTGSAGGGFSDN
;
A
#
# COMPACT_ATOMS: atom_id res chain seq x y z
N LYS A 1 2.57 -7.02 -26.11
CA LYS A 1 1.84 -8.31 -26.28
C LYS A 1 1.14 -8.58 -24.98
N SER A 2 -0.16 -8.83 -25.02
CA SER A 2 -0.94 -9.29 -23.86
C SER A 2 -0.99 -10.81 -23.88
N SER A 3 -0.77 -11.44 -22.73
CA SER A 3 -0.94 -12.88 -22.55
C SER A 3 -2.07 -13.10 -21.55
N SER A 4 -3.10 -13.81 -21.93
CA SER A 4 -4.19 -14.20 -21.03
C SER A 4 -4.17 -15.69 -20.81
N MET A 5 -4.15 -16.10 -19.54
CA MET A 5 -4.19 -17.48 -19.08
C MET A 5 -5.34 -17.69 -18.09
N ASN A 6 -6.51 -17.08 -18.36
CA ASN A 6 -7.61 -16.94 -17.43
C ASN A 6 -8.09 -18.26 -16.79
N ASN A 7 -7.96 -19.39 -17.50
CA ASN A 7 -8.35 -20.71 -17.00
C ASN A 7 -7.17 -21.66 -16.80
N THR A 8 -5.92 -21.15 -16.81
CA THR A 8 -4.73 -21.98 -16.78
C THR A 8 -3.97 -21.74 -15.48
N THR A 9 -3.55 -22.81 -14.83
CA THR A 9 -2.60 -22.79 -13.72
C THR A 9 -1.19 -22.69 -14.31
N LEU A 10 -0.44 -21.68 -13.86
CA LEU A 10 0.99 -21.56 -14.16
C LEU A 10 1.78 -22.23 -13.04
N THR A 11 2.66 -23.16 -13.41
CA THR A 11 3.56 -23.80 -12.45
C THR A 11 5.01 -23.48 -12.80
N ILE A 12 5.75 -22.98 -11.82
CA ILE A 12 7.19 -22.73 -11.89
C ILE A 12 7.84 -23.69 -10.91
N GLU A 13 8.54 -24.70 -11.43
CA GLU A 13 9.23 -25.68 -10.62
C GLU A 13 10.48 -25.10 -9.94
N LYS A 14 11.00 -25.83 -8.97
CA LYS A 14 12.24 -25.46 -8.26
C LYS A 14 13.39 -25.28 -9.26
N GLY A 15 14.07 -24.12 -9.16
CA GLY A 15 15.10 -23.71 -10.11
C GLY A 15 14.59 -23.10 -11.41
N GLY A 16 13.26 -23.14 -11.64
CA GLY A 16 12.65 -22.46 -12.77
C GLY A 16 12.60 -20.94 -12.57
N LEU A 17 12.63 -20.20 -13.68
CA LEU A 17 12.59 -18.74 -13.71
C LEU A 17 11.62 -18.27 -14.79
N ILE A 18 10.70 -17.39 -14.41
CA ILE A 18 9.88 -16.62 -15.35
C ILE A 18 10.18 -15.13 -15.17
N ASN A 19 10.49 -14.47 -16.27
CA ASN A 19 10.57 -13.03 -16.38
C ASN A 19 9.42 -12.53 -17.29
N ALA A 20 8.42 -11.89 -16.71
CA ALA A 20 7.36 -11.23 -17.45
C ALA A 20 7.64 -9.73 -17.52
N GLN A 21 7.60 -9.17 -18.72
CA GLN A 21 7.92 -7.76 -18.95
C GLN A 21 6.88 -7.09 -19.83
N GLY A 22 6.27 -6.04 -19.29
CA GLY A 22 5.31 -5.19 -19.98
C GLY A 22 3.99 -5.87 -20.35
N GLY A 23 2.96 -5.08 -20.51
CA GLY A 23 1.65 -5.53 -20.98
C GLY A 23 0.72 -6.06 -19.86
N LEU A 24 -0.25 -6.86 -20.26
CA LEU A 24 -1.23 -7.49 -19.39
C LEU A 24 -0.91 -8.99 -19.29
N PHE A 25 -0.78 -9.48 -18.08
CA PHE A 25 -0.66 -10.90 -17.76
C PHE A 25 -1.79 -11.30 -16.82
N THR A 26 -2.46 -12.39 -17.12
CA THR A 26 -3.56 -12.91 -16.31
C THR A 26 -3.38 -14.42 -16.14
N SER A 27 -3.48 -14.91 -14.90
CA SER A 27 -3.49 -16.34 -14.59
C SER A 27 -4.62 -16.70 -13.65
N LYS A 28 -5.14 -17.90 -13.75
CA LYS A 28 -6.11 -18.43 -12.79
C LYS A 28 -5.44 -18.64 -11.42
N GLU A 29 -4.30 -19.28 -11.41
CA GLU A 29 -3.48 -19.53 -10.22
C GLU A 29 -2.02 -19.67 -10.67
N SER A 30 -1.09 -19.21 -9.85
CA SER A 30 0.33 -19.41 -10.10
C SER A 30 0.97 -20.13 -8.91
N LEU A 31 1.58 -21.29 -9.19
CA LEU A 31 2.32 -22.09 -8.22
C LEU A 31 3.81 -21.88 -8.46
N ILE A 32 4.50 -21.29 -7.49
CA ILE A 32 5.86 -20.80 -7.65
C ILE A 32 6.77 -21.51 -6.65
N ALA A 33 7.50 -22.52 -7.13
CA ALA A 33 8.58 -23.18 -6.39
C ALA A 33 9.96 -22.57 -6.72
N GLY A 34 10.07 -21.87 -7.84
CA GLY A 34 11.26 -21.16 -8.31
C GLY A 34 11.14 -19.65 -8.16
N GLN A 35 11.34 -18.93 -9.26
CA GLN A 35 11.38 -17.47 -9.29
C GLN A 35 10.39 -16.89 -10.30
N MET A 36 9.61 -15.89 -9.89
CA MET A 36 8.75 -15.12 -10.76
C MET A 36 9.09 -13.64 -10.64
N ASN A 37 9.50 -13.03 -11.74
CA ASN A 37 9.82 -11.62 -11.83
C ASN A 37 8.83 -10.93 -12.76
N LEU A 38 8.10 -9.98 -12.22
CA LEU A 38 7.14 -9.13 -12.93
C LEU A 38 7.77 -7.74 -13.07
N THR A 39 8.01 -7.32 -14.31
CA THR A 39 8.64 -6.03 -14.58
C THR A 39 7.69 -5.19 -15.42
N GLY A 40 7.48 -3.96 -15.00
CA GLY A 40 6.82 -2.96 -15.82
C GLY A 40 7.66 -2.59 -17.03
N LYS A 41 7.22 -1.61 -17.80
CA LYS A 41 7.94 -1.17 -18.99
C LYS A 41 9.17 -0.34 -18.60
N PRO A 42 10.39 -0.75 -18.93
CA PRO A 42 11.61 -0.04 -18.55
C PRO A 42 11.92 1.19 -19.41
N ASP A 43 11.12 1.48 -20.44
CA ASP A 43 11.47 2.49 -21.42
C ASP A 43 11.07 3.89 -20.95
N LEU A 44 12.04 4.60 -20.40
CA LEU A 44 11.94 6.00 -19.98
C LEU A 44 11.72 6.98 -21.16
N ASN A 45 11.88 6.51 -22.40
CA ASN A 45 11.82 7.35 -23.60
C ASN A 45 10.48 7.30 -24.35
N THR A 46 9.53 6.51 -23.90
CA THR A 46 8.20 6.47 -24.55
C THR A 46 7.19 7.31 -23.78
N THR A 47 6.65 8.32 -24.43
CA THR A 47 5.59 9.21 -23.94
C THR A 47 4.22 8.53 -23.77
N THR A 48 4.07 7.27 -24.17
CA THR A 48 2.84 6.49 -24.02
C THR A 48 2.96 5.53 -22.86
N TRP A 49 2.37 5.91 -21.73
CA TRP A 49 2.23 5.09 -20.54
C TRP A 49 1.16 4.02 -20.73
N SER A 50 1.56 2.79 -20.92
CA SER A 50 0.68 1.65 -20.71
C SER A 50 1.14 0.96 -19.43
N PRO A 51 0.38 1.04 -18.33
CA PRO A 51 0.74 0.36 -17.10
C PRO A 51 0.78 -1.14 -17.37
N SER A 52 1.84 -1.79 -16.90
CA SER A 52 1.92 -3.25 -16.93
C SER A 52 1.12 -3.79 -15.75
N ILE A 53 0.04 -4.49 -16.07
CA ILE A 53 -0.89 -5.03 -15.09
C ILE A 53 -0.75 -6.54 -15.04
N TYR A 54 -0.55 -7.07 -13.84
CA TYR A 54 -0.42 -8.49 -13.55
C TYR A 54 -1.57 -8.93 -12.66
N LEU A 55 -2.53 -9.65 -13.25
CA LEU A 55 -3.71 -10.16 -12.56
C LEU A 55 -3.49 -11.62 -12.15
N GLY A 56 -3.56 -11.88 -10.86
CA GLY A 56 -3.56 -13.23 -10.30
C GLY A 56 -4.92 -13.56 -9.71
N ILE A 57 -5.85 -14.09 -10.48
CA ILE A 57 -7.26 -14.31 -10.08
C ILE A 57 -7.35 -15.25 -8.88
N GLY A 58 -6.65 -16.39 -8.89
CA GLY A 58 -6.56 -17.33 -7.79
C GLY A 58 -5.37 -17.11 -6.86
N GLY A 59 -4.58 -16.07 -7.13
CA GLY A 59 -3.41 -15.68 -6.36
C GLY A 59 -2.10 -16.30 -6.83
N TYR A 60 -1.02 -15.80 -6.25
CA TYR A 60 0.34 -16.30 -6.40
C TYR A 60 0.71 -17.12 -5.16
N ARG A 61 1.01 -18.42 -5.33
CA ARG A 61 1.37 -19.33 -4.25
C ARG A 61 2.84 -19.68 -4.32
N LEU A 62 3.60 -19.28 -3.31
CA LEU A 62 5.01 -19.64 -3.15
C LEU A 62 5.07 -20.97 -2.40
N THR A 63 5.49 -22.03 -3.10
CA THR A 63 5.30 -23.43 -2.68
C THR A 63 6.53 -24.10 -2.08
N GLU A 64 7.70 -23.43 -2.13
CA GLU A 64 8.96 -23.93 -1.62
C GLU A 64 9.71 -22.89 -0.79
N ASP A 65 10.56 -23.37 0.12
CA ASP A 65 11.49 -22.51 0.82
C ASP A 65 12.49 -21.90 -0.19
N GLY A 66 12.70 -20.59 -0.07
CA GLY A 66 13.54 -19.85 -1.00
C GLY A 66 12.88 -19.46 -2.33
N ALA A 67 11.62 -19.84 -2.56
CA ALA A 67 10.86 -19.34 -3.72
C ALA A 67 10.81 -17.79 -3.71
N GLN A 68 10.82 -17.17 -4.88
CA GLN A 68 10.92 -15.72 -5.02
C GLN A 68 9.79 -15.17 -5.89
N PHE A 69 9.18 -14.11 -5.42
CA PHE A 69 8.25 -13.28 -6.18
C PHE A 69 8.76 -11.84 -6.16
N THR A 70 8.98 -11.27 -7.33
CA THR A 70 9.47 -9.90 -7.48
C THR A 70 8.58 -9.12 -8.43
N ALA A 71 8.19 -7.92 -8.05
CA ALA A 71 7.52 -6.96 -8.93
C ALA A 71 8.24 -5.61 -8.84
N ARG A 72 8.60 -5.02 -9.99
CA ARG A 72 9.40 -3.78 -10.06
C ARG A 72 9.12 -2.98 -11.34
N ASN A 73 9.71 -1.80 -11.42
CA ASN A 73 9.73 -0.95 -12.62
C ASN A 73 8.31 -0.70 -13.15
N GLN A 74 7.47 -0.08 -12.32
CA GLN A 74 6.10 0.30 -12.68
C GLN A 74 5.15 -0.89 -12.92
N ALA A 75 5.44 -2.04 -12.32
CA ALA A 75 4.51 -3.15 -12.29
C ALA A 75 3.33 -2.85 -11.36
N SER A 76 2.12 -3.11 -11.82
CA SER A 76 0.91 -3.10 -11.02
C SER A 76 0.40 -4.54 -10.87
N VAL A 77 0.47 -5.07 -9.66
CA VAL A 77 0.06 -6.43 -9.35
C VAL A 77 -1.28 -6.40 -8.63
N ILE A 78 -2.24 -7.16 -9.12
CA ILE A 78 -3.56 -7.30 -8.50
C ILE A 78 -3.77 -8.79 -8.24
N ALA A 79 -3.42 -9.21 -7.04
CA ALA A 79 -3.48 -10.61 -6.63
C ALA A 79 -3.26 -10.76 -5.13
N ASP A 80 -3.82 -11.79 -4.54
CA ASP A 80 -3.41 -12.27 -3.23
C ASP A 80 -2.12 -13.11 -3.36
N ILE A 81 -1.28 -13.07 -2.33
CA ILE A 81 -0.05 -13.87 -2.26
C ILE A 81 -0.15 -14.80 -1.06
N TYR A 82 0.18 -16.06 -1.26
CA TYR A 82 0.11 -17.09 -0.24
C TYR A 82 1.43 -17.86 -0.15
N SER A 83 1.85 -18.19 1.06
CA SER A 83 2.93 -19.12 1.32
C SER A 83 2.87 -19.69 2.74
N ASP A 84 3.06 -20.99 2.86
CA ASP A 84 3.35 -21.68 4.11
C ASP A 84 4.85 -21.96 4.28
N LYS A 85 5.68 -21.44 3.37
CA LYS A 85 7.12 -21.61 3.25
C LYS A 85 7.89 -20.33 3.59
N ALA A 86 9.20 -20.48 3.80
CA ALA A 86 10.13 -19.38 3.95
C ALA A 86 10.51 -18.80 2.58
N ALA A 87 9.59 -18.10 1.95
CA ALA A 87 9.77 -17.50 0.63
C ALA A 87 10.13 -16.01 0.73
N ASN A 88 10.53 -15.41 -0.39
CA ASN A 88 10.93 -14.01 -0.49
C ASN A 88 10.03 -13.26 -1.46
N ILE A 89 9.46 -12.16 -1.00
CA ILE A 89 8.61 -11.25 -1.78
C ILE A 89 9.32 -9.90 -1.84
N SER A 90 9.48 -9.34 -3.03
CA SER A 90 10.12 -8.05 -3.23
C SER A 90 9.25 -7.16 -4.12
N LEU A 91 8.95 -5.96 -3.65
CA LEU A 91 8.16 -4.97 -4.37
C LEU A 91 8.94 -3.67 -4.51
N GLY A 92 8.97 -3.13 -5.71
CA GLY A 92 9.55 -1.83 -6.03
C GLY A 92 11.02 -1.90 -6.46
N ARG A 93 11.70 -0.78 -6.34
CA ARG A 93 13.06 -0.62 -6.85
C ARG A 93 14.06 -1.54 -6.17
N GLU A 94 15.02 -2.00 -6.93
CA GLU A 94 16.15 -2.72 -6.38
C GLU A 94 17.01 -1.79 -5.51
N ILE A 95 17.37 -2.27 -4.32
CA ILE A 95 18.28 -1.53 -3.43
C ILE A 95 19.70 -1.85 -3.88
N ASN A 96 20.25 -0.99 -4.73
CA ASN A 96 21.67 -1.02 -5.10
C ASN A 96 22.51 -0.09 -4.23
N ALA A 97 23.82 -0.09 -4.40
CA ALA A 97 24.73 0.74 -3.61
C ALA A 97 24.47 2.25 -3.79
N GLU A 98 23.99 2.67 -4.96
CA GLU A 98 23.67 4.07 -5.25
C GLU A 98 22.35 4.49 -4.58
N SER A 99 21.35 3.62 -4.54
CA SER A 99 20.07 3.93 -3.89
C SER A 99 20.17 4.02 -2.37
N LYS A 100 21.17 3.40 -1.75
CA LYS A 100 21.45 3.55 -0.32
C LYS A 100 21.85 4.97 0.08
N ASN A 101 22.42 5.74 -0.84
CA ASN A 101 22.87 7.12 -0.61
C ASN A 101 21.77 8.15 -0.90
N THR A 102 20.66 7.77 -1.51
CA THR A 102 19.55 8.69 -1.76
C THR A 102 18.75 8.86 -0.45
N PRO A 103 18.60 10.10 0.06
CA PRO A 103 17.83 10.31 1.27
C PRO A 103 16.41 9.78 1.09
N ALA A 104 15.98 8.85 1.93
CA ALA A 104 14.66 8.22 1.83
C ALA A 104 13.48 9.22 1.85
N TYR A 105 13.70 10.42 2.41
CA TYR A 105 12.72 11.51 2.37
C TYR A 105 12.48 12.09 0.97
N SER A 106 13.53 12.28 0.19
CA SER A 106 13.37 12.82 -1.16
C SER A 106 12.68 11.81 -2.07
N SER A 107 12.99 10.53 -1.93
CA SER A 107 12.33 9.48 -2.70
C SER A 107 10.86 9.31 -2.32
N PHE A 108 10.53 9.29 -1.02
CA PHE A 108 9.13 9.18 -0.58
C PHE A 108 8.26 10.37 -1.01
N ALA A 109 8.75 11.60 -0.86
CA ALA A 109 8.04 12.80 -1.32
C ALA A 109 7.85 12.79 -2.85
N ILE A 110 8.86 12.36 -3.61
CA ILE A 110 8.78 12.21 -5.05
C ILE A 110 7.76 11.13 -5.43
N SER A 111 7.75 10.01 -4.73
CA SER A 111 6.81 8.92 -4.98
C SER A 111 5.37 9.30 -4.66
N LEU A 112 5.14 10.13 -3.64
CA LEU A 112 3.82 10.72 -3.37
C LEU A 112 3.34 11.65 -4.49
N LEU A 113 4.26 12.37 -5.15
CA LEU A 113 3.95 13.29 -6.25
C LEU A 113 3.80 12.56 -7.59
N ASN A 114 4.69 11.64 -7.89
CA ASN A 114 4.84 11.01 -9.19
C ASN A 114 4.29 9.58 -9.27
N GLY A 115 3.82 9.03 -8.13
CA GLY A 115 3.45 7.63 -7.98
C GLY A 115 4.62 6.76 -7.52
N PHE A 116 4.29 5.64 -6.91
CA PHE A 116 5.27 4.63 -6.48
C PHE A 116 5.75 3.81 -7.67
N ASP A 117 6.96 3.31 -7.60
CA ASP A 117 7.55 2.48 -8.67
C ASP A 117 6.69 1.24 -8.96
N THR A 118 6.14 0.64 -7.92
CA THR A 118 5.39 -0.61 -8.03
C THR A 118 4.20 -0.60 -7.10
N SER A 119 3.13 -1.25 -7.49
CA SER A 119 1.97 -1.43 -6.62
C SER A 119 1.54 -2.89 -6.53
N LEU A 120 1.11 -3.28 -5.33
CA LEU A 120 0.40 -4.54 -5.06
C LEU A 120 -0.98 -4.21 -4.48
N GLU A 121 -2.03 -4.78 -5.06
CA GLU A 121 -3.38 -4.77 -4.49
C GLU A 121 -3.78 -6.22 -4.18
N GLY A 122 -3.89 -6.53 -2.91
CA GLY A 122 -4.19 -7.88 -2.43
C GLY A 122 -3.77 -8.06 -0.98
N LYS A 123 -4.13 -9.21 -0.40
CA LYS A 123 -3.61 -9.65 0.89
C LYS A 123 -2.39 -10.54 0.71
N ILE A 124 -1.53 -10.58 1.72
CA ILE A 124 -0.38 -11.48 1.77
C ILE A 124 -0.52 -12.37 3.00
N ASN A 125 -0.74 -13.65 2.80
CA ASN A 125 -0.77 -14.66 3.85
C ASN A 125 0.46 -15.56 3.72
N ALA A 126 1.55 -15.15 4.34
CA ALA A 126 2.85 -15.79 4.21
C ALA A 126 3.67 -15.64 5.52
N SER A 127 3.14 -16.18 6.62
CA SER A 127 3.67 -15.99 7.98
C SER A 127 5.09 -16.49 8.22
N LYS A 128 5.67 -17.27 7.30
CA LYS A 128 7.07 -17.70 7.33
C LYS A 128 7.97 -16.94 6.36
N SER A 129 7.38 -16.09 5.52
CA SER A 129 8.07 -15.42 4.41
C SER A 129 8.48 -14.00 4.76
N THR A 130 9.36 -13.46 3.94
CA THR A 130 9.84 -12.08 4.03
C THR A 130 9.25 -11.21 2.93
N LEU A 131 8.95 -9.95 3.25
CA LEU A 131 8.56 -8.91 2.29
C LEU A 131 9.54 -7.75 2.36
N SER A 132 10.08 -7.37 1.23
CA SER A 132 10.86 -6.15 1.07
C SER A 132 10.13 -5.18 0.15
N MET A 133 9.94 -3.94 0.61
CA MET A 133 9.29 -2.87 -0.14
C MET A 133 10.22 -1.65 -0.22
N ASN A 134 10.51 -1.21 -1.45
CA ASN A 134 11.33 -0.04 -1.70
C ASN A 134 10.67 0.81 -2.79
N ASP A 135 10.20 2.02 -2.42
CA ASP A 135 9.42 2.88 -3.31
C ASP A 135 8.19 2.13 -3.89
N ALA A 136 7.48 1.44 -3.03
CA ALA A 136 6.35 0.61 -3.40
C ALA A 136 5.08 0.95 -2.61
N LEU A 137 3.95 0.68 -3.22
CA LEU A 137 2.63 0.81 -2.63
C LEU A 137 2.00 -0.56 -2.45
N TRP A 138 1.60 -0.88 -1.24
CA TRP A 138 0.79 -2.06 -0.96
C TRP A 138 -0.61 -1.64 -0.48
N LYS A 139 -1.62 -2.01 -1.26
CA LYS A 139 -3.03 -1.88 -0.90
C LYS A 139 -3.50 -3.18 -0.26
N VAL A 140 -3.68 -3.14 1.05
CA VAL A 140 -4.07 -4.30 1.85
C VAL A 140 -5.58 -4.48 1.77
N THR A 141 -6.02 -5.52 1.07
CA THR A 141 -7.45 -5.81 0.85
C THR A 141 -8.06 -6.71 1.92
N GLY A 142 -7.25 -7.32 2.79
CA GLY A 142 -7.72 -8.21 3.84
C GLY A 142 -6.63 -8.52 4.87
N ASN A 143 -6.97 -9.31 5.88
CA ASN A 143 -6.01 -9.72 6.89
C ASN A 143 -4.77 -10.34 6.23
N SER A 144 -3.61 -9.89 6.66
CA SER A 144 -2.32 -10.28 6.10
C SER A 144 -1.35 -10.69 7.19
N SER A 145 -0.46 -11.63 6.89
CA SER A 145 0.55 -12.12 7.83
C SER A 145 1.88 -12.39 7.14
N LEU A 146 2.97 -11.95 7.78
CA LEU A 146 4.34 -12.10 7.30
C LEU A 146 5.28 -12.36 8.48
N LYS A 147 6.40 -13.03 8.25
CA LYS A 147 7.44 -13.18 9.26
C LYS A 147 8.22 -11.89 9.42
N LYS A 148 8.73 -11.36 8.32
CA LYS A 148 9.56 -10.16 8.34
C LYS A 148 9.16 -9.21 7.22
N VAL A 149 9.06 -7.94 7.55
CA VAL A 149 8.77 -6.89 6.57
C VAL A 149 9.80 -5.79 6.69
N SER A 150 10.33 -5.36 5.54
CA SER A 150 11.23 -4.21 5.43
C SER A 150 10.62 -3.16 4.51
N TYR A 151 10.45 -1.95 5.02
CA TYR A 151 9.95 -0.80 4.29
C TYR A 151 11.04 0.26 4.13
N ASN A 152 11.20 0.77 2.92
CA ASN A 152 12.02 1.93 2.62
C ASN A 152 11.25 2.87 1.69
N GLY A 153 10.86 4.05 2.18
CA GLY A 153 10.13 5.05 1.40
C GLY A 153 8.86 4.51 0.72
N SER A 154 8.17 3.59 1.37
CA SER A 154 7.02 2.86 0.83
C SER A 154 5.74 3.19 1.58
N MET A 155 4.59 2.81 1.02
CA MET A 155 3.29 3.06 1.63
C MET A 155 2.49 1.77 1.73
N THR A 156 1.85 1.56 2.88
CA THR A 156 0.79 0.58 3.07
C THR A 156 -0.54 1.31 3.22
N LEU A 157 -1.46 1.03 2.32
CA LEU A 157 -2.81 1.58 2.33
C LEU A 157 -3.80 0.45 2.63
N PHE A 158 -4.45 0.51 3.77
CA PHE A 158 -5.52 -0.43 4.08
C PHE A 158 -6.79 -0.05 3.33
N THR A 159 -7.28 -0.96 2.51
CA THR A 159 -8.53 -0.78 1.74
C THR A 159 -9.63 -1.71 2.22
N GLY A 160 -9.27 -2.88 2.74
CA GLY A 160 -10.18 -3.93 3.12
C GLY A 160 -10.96 -4.49 1.93
N GLU A 161 -11.69 -5.53 2.18
CA GLU A 161 -12.60 -6.08 1.19
C GLU A 161 -13.81 -5.18 1.04
N ASN A 162 -14.04 -4.66 -0.16
CA ASN A 162 -15.15 -3.78 -0.51
C ASN A 162 -15.27 -2.50 0.36
N ASN A 163 -14.18 -2.01 0.93
CA ASN A 163 -14.13 -0.85 1.83
C ASN A 163 -15.01 -0.96 3.10
N LYS A 164 -15.55 -2.12 3.40
CA LYS A 164 -16.50 -2.32 4.52
C LYS A 164 -15.88 -3.00 5.73
N THR A 165 -14.86 -3.84 5.50
CA THR A 165 -14.19 -4.58 6.56
C THR A 165 -12.85 -3.95 6.91
N PHE A 166 -12.49 -3.97 8.18
CA PHE A 166 -11.17 -3.58 8.64
C PHE A 166 -10.21 -4.77 8.56
N SER A 167 -8.95 -4.49 8.32
CA SER A 167 -7.92 -5.50 8.12
C SER A 167 -6.80 -5.35 9.15
N THR A 168 -6.21 -6.47 9.52
CA THR A 168 -5.02 -6.51 10.37
C THR A 168 -3.84 -7.04 9.57
N LEU A 169 -2.75 -6.28 9.59
CA LEU A 169 -1.44 -6.74 9.15
C LEU A 169 -0.65 -7.21 10.38
N THR A 170 -0.35 -8.49 10.45
CA THR A 170 0.44 -9.09 11.51
C THR A 170 1.81 -9.47 10.99
N VAL A 171 2.86 -9.01 11.64
CA VAL A 171 4.25 -9.33 11.31
C VAL A 171 5.03 -9.71 12.57
N ASP A 172 6.02 -10.57 12.45
CA ASP A 172 6.89 -10.85 13.60
C ASP A 172 7.97 -9.77 13.74
N GLU A 173 8.63 -9.41 12.64
CA GLU A 173 9.68 -8.39 12.63
C GLU A 173 9.36 -7.29 11.61
N LEU A 174 9.43 -6.04 12.03
CA LEU A 174 9.25 -4.86 11.19
C LEU A 174 10.50 -4.00 11.19
N THR A 175 11.05 -3.72 10.01
CA THR A 175 12.01 -2.65 9.80
C THR A 175 11.38 -1.61 8.88
N ALA A 176 11.11 -0.41 9.37
CA ALA A 176 10.43 0.61 8.58
C ALA A 176 11.10 1.98 8.79
N ASN A 177 11.51 2.58 7.68
CA ASN A 177 12.11 3.91 7.68
C ASN A 177 11.38 4.80 6.69
N LYS A 178 10.94 5.97 7.18
CA LYS A 178 10.35 7.04 6.37
C LYS A 178 9.26 6.50 5.42
N SER A 179 8.42 5.66 5.96
CA SER A 179 7.32 4.99 5.26
C SER A 179 5.98 5.44 5.84
N ALA A 180 4.90 5.21 5.13
CA ALA A 180 3.58 5.61 5.56
C ALA A 180 2.63 4.42 5.70
N PHE A 181 1.77 4.48 6.71
CA PHE A 181 0.68 3.55 6.95
C PHE A 181 -0.62 4.32 7.00
N VAL A 182 -1.50 4.05 6.04
CA VAL A 182 -2.81 4.70 5.92
C VAL A 182 -3.87 3.75 6.41
N MET A 183 -4.41 4.03 7.58
CA MET A 183 -5.38 3.19 8.28
C MET A 183 -6.75 3.82 8.24
N ARG A 184 -7.78 3.01 8.13
CA ARG A 184 -9.17 3.47 8.18
C ARG A 184 -9.75 3.26 9.57
N THR A 185 -10.73 4.09 9.93
CA THR A 185 -11.54 3.90 11.12
C THR A 185 -12.98 4.39 10.91
N ASP A 186 -13.93 3.74 11.55
CA ASP A 186 -15.32 4.19 11.71
C ASP A 186 -15.56 4.83 13.09
N MET A 187 -14.47 5.17 13.80
CA MET A 187 -14.44 5.66 15.19
C MET A 187 -14.80 4.63 16.26
N THR A 188 -15.03 3.41 15.90
CA THR A 188 -15.24 2.27 16.81
C THR A 188 -14.22 1.19 16.54
N ASN A 189 -14.03 0.89 15.27
CA ASN A 189 -13.08 -0.10 14.76
C ASN A 189 -12.07 0.56 13.84
N SER A 190 -10.95 -0.10 13.61
CA SER A 190 -9.92 0.36 12.69
C SER A 190 -9.16 -0.78 12.04
N ASP A 191 -8.49 -0.46 10.94
CA ASP A 191 -7.37 -1.27 10.47
C ASP A 191 -6.25 -1.27 11.52
N LYS A 192 -5.43 -2.32 11.53
CA LYS A 192 -4.39 -2.52 12.55
C LYS A 192 -3.08 -3.01 11.96
N LEU A 193 -1.98 -2.53 12.54
CA LEU A 193 -0.65 -3.11 12.38
C LEU A 193 -0.22 -3.75 13.71
N VAL A 194 0.07 -5.03 13.68
CA VAL A 194 0.53 -5.78 14.87
C VAL A 194 1.92 -6.34 14.59
N VAL A 195 2.88 -5.97 15.42
CA VAL A 195 4.25 -6.49 15.36
C VAL A 195 4.52 -7.28 16.63
N ASN A 196 4.92 -8.55 16.47
CA ASN A 196 5.00 -9.48 17.59
C ASN A 196 6.36 -9.47 18.32
N SER A 197 7.47 -9.35 17.58
CA SER A 197 8.79 -9.65 18.14
C SER A 197 9.77 -8.49 18.12
N LYS A 198 9.87 -7.77 16.99
CA LYS A 198 10.89 -6.74 16.81
C LYS A 198 10.43 -5.61 15.92
N VAL A 199 10.73 -4.38 16.34
CA VAL A 199 10.54 -3.17 15.51
C VAL A 199 11.85 -2.42 15.42
N GLU A 200 12.24 -2.03 14.21
CA GLU A 200 13.39 -1.17 13.93
C GLU A 200 12.97 -0.05 12.96
N GLY A 201 13.70 1.06 13.05
CA GLY A 201 13.49 2.21 12.20
C GLY A 201 12.68 3.32 12.86
N GLN A 202 12.52 4.41 12.11
CA GLN A 202 11.95 5.64 12.64
C GLN A 202 11.31 6.51 11.56
N ASP A 203 10.62 7.56 12.01
CA ASP A 203 10.01 8.58 11.15
C ASP A 203 8.95 8.02 10.20
N ASN A 204 8.26 6.96 10.62
CA ASN A 204 7.13 6.44 9.87
C ASN A 204 5.88 7.26 10.19
N ILE A 205 5.06 7.48 9.18
CA ILE A 205 3.87 8.33 9.27
C ILE A 205 2.63 7.45 9.41
N LEU A 206 1.82 7.73 10.43
CA LEU A 206 0.47 7.19 10.56
C LEU A 206 -0.53 8.22 10.02
N LEU A 207 -1.27 7.82 8.99
CA LEU A 207 -2.37 8.56 8.42
C LEU A 207 -3.67 7.84 8.77
N VAL A 208 -4.70 8.58 9.19
CA VAL A 208 -5.97 8.00 9.59
C VAL A 208 -7.09 8.51 8.69
N ASN A 209 -7.69 7.60 7.94
CA ASN A 209 -8.86 7.88 7.12
C ASN A 209 -10.13 7.60 7.92
N PHE A 210 -10.85 8.64 8.27
CA PHE A 210 -12.13 8.56 8.99
C PHE A 210 -13.26 8.29 7.99
N LEU A 211 -13.82 7.08 8.02
CA LEU A 211 -14.90 6.65 7.11
C LEU A 211 -16.23 7.34 7.46
N GLN A 212 -16.42 7.70 8.72
CA GLN A 212 -17.58 8.42 9.22
C GLN A 212 -17.10 9.55 10.13
N LYS A 213 -17.75 10.68 10.07
CA LYS A 213 -17.54 11.79 11.00
C LYS A 213 -18.85 11.98 11.77
N ASN A 214 -18.88 11.56 13.00
CA ASN A 214 -20.02 11.77 13.89
C ASN A 214 -19.64 12.77 14.99
N GLY A 215 -19.97 14.05 14.76
CA GLY A 215 -19.92 15.09 15.78
C GLY A 215 -18.52 15.48 16.27
N ASP A 216 -18.48 16.55 17.05
CA ASP A 216 -17.26 17.11 17.59
C ASP A 216 -16.63 16.24 18.69
N ASN A 217 -15.29 16.09 18.62
CA ASN A 217 -14.38 15.69 19.71
C ASN A 217 -14.84 14.55 20.62
N LYS A 218 -15.23 13.41 20.07
CA LYS A 218 -15.42 12.22 20.90
C LYS A 218 -14.07 11.72 21.39
N LYS A 219 -13.99 11.43 22.68
CA LYS A 219 -12.84 10.69 23.25
C LYS A 219 -12.83 9.29 22.64
N LEU A 220 -11.83 9.02 21.81
CA LEU A 220 -11.61 7.73 21.17
C LEU A 220 -10.63 6.89 22.00
N ASN A 221 -10.63 5.60 21.78
CA ASN A 221 -9.67 4.67 22.36
C ASN A 221 -9.47 3.48 21.42
N ILE A 222 -8.77 3.72 20.29
CA ILE A 222 -8.64 2.77 19.21
C ILE A 222 -7.15 2.52 18.95
N ASP A 223 -6.69 1.31 19.22
CA ASP A 223 -5.32 0.91 18.93
C ASP A 223 -5.13 0.71 17.43
N LEU A 224 -4.27 1.51 16.82
CA LEU A 224 -3.90 1.44 15.41
C LEU A 224 -2.67 0.55 15.21
N VAL A 225 -1.65 0.74 16.04
CA VAL A 225 -0.40 -0.01 15.98
C VAL A 225 -0.13 -0.63 17.33
N SER A 226 0.31 -1.88 17.31
CA SER A 226 0.75 -2.62 18.50
C SER A 226 2.10 -3.25 18.22
N THR A 227 3.05 -3.04 19.13
CA THR A 227 4.43 -3.50 19.01
C THR A 227 4.91 -4.09 20.34
N PRO A 228 6.08 -4.76 20.39
CA PRO A 228 6.71 -5.15 21.64
C PRO A 228 6.94 -3.96 22.59
N GLY A 229 6.92 -4.21 23.89
CA GLY A 229 7.15 -3.19 24.90
C GLY A 229 8.49 -2.47 24.72
N GLY A 230 8.51 -1.17 25.02
CA GLY A 230 9.71 -0.35 24.92
C GLY A 230 10.07 0.10 23.50
N THR A 231 9.16 -0.05 22.53
CA THR A 231 9.41 0.47 21.18
C THR A 231 9.53 2.00 21.17
N ASP A 232 10.53 2.52 20.48
CA ASP A 232 10.84 3.96 20.45
C ASP A 232 9.64 4.78 19.94
N LYS A 233 9.36 5.88 20.63
CA LYS A 233 8.27 6.81 20.28
C LYS A 233 8.43 7.46 18.91
N ASN A 234 9.65 7.54 18.40
CA ASN A 234 9.94 8.12 17.09
C ASN A 234 9.67 7.13 15.94
N THR A 235 9.35 5.88 16.25
CA THR A 235 9.06 4.87 15.23
C THR A 235 7.86 5.26 14.38
N PHE A 236 6.79 5.75 15.01
CA PHE A 236 5.59 6.20 14.31
C PHE A 236 5.14 7.58 14.78
N LYS A 237 4.75 8.43 13.83
CA LYS A 237 4.25 9.78 14.08
C LYS A 237 2.93 10.00 13.36
N ALA A 238 1.98 10.63 14.04
CA ALA A 238 0.75 11.08 13.39
C ALA A 238 1.03 12.20 12.38
N SER A 239 0.28 12.23 11.30
CA SER A 239 0.32 13.32 10.34
C SER A 239 -1.06 13.89 10.08
N THR A 240 -1.11 15.18 9.79
CA THR A 240 -2.33 15.90 9.43
C THR A 240 -2.76 15.55 8.01
N GLN A 241 -4.05 15.40 7.82
CA GLN A 241 -4.68 15.23 6.51
C GLN A 241 -5.64 16.37 6.22
N SER A 242 -5.62 16.87 5.01
CA SER A 242 -6.61 17.81 4.52
C SER A 242 -7.82 17.08 3.94
N ILE A 243 -8.98 17.24 4.54
CA ILE A 243 -10.24 16.64 4.10
C ILE A 243 -11.26 17.74 3.80
N GLY A 244 -11.43 18.06 2.52
CA GLY A 244 -12.34 19.15 2.10
C GLY A 244 -11.83 20.51 2.57
N PHE A 245 -12.67 21.26 3.30
CA PHE A 245 -12.35 22.60 3.82
C PHE A 245 -11.70 22.58 5.20
N SER A 246 -11.37 21.41 5.73
CA SER A 246 -10.82 21.29 7.08
C SER A 246 -9.61 20.37 7.07
N ASP A 247 -8.61 20.74 7.83
CA ASP A 247 -7.50 19.86 8.16
C ASP A 247 -7.88 19.04 9.39
N VAL A 248 -7.78 17.72 9.25
CA VAL A 248 -8.03 16.79 10.34
C VAL A 248 -6.71 16.20 10.78
N THR A 249 -6.34 16.48 12.01
CA THR A 249 -5.15 15.94 12.64
C THR A 249 -5.59 14.86 13.63
N PRO A 250 -5.25 13.59 13.40
CA PRO A 250 -5.50 12.57 14.40
C PRO A 250 -4.63 12.82 15.63
N VAL A 251 -5.22 12.61 16.81
CA VAL A 251 -4.49 12.63 18.08
C VAL A 251 -4.16 11.18 18.42
N ILE A 252 -2.89 10.84 18.32
CA ILE A 252 -2.38 9.50 18.57
C ILE A 252 -1.44 9.57 19.77
N GLU A 253 -1.72 8.76 20.77
CA GLU A 253 -0.91 8.62 21.97
C GLU A 253 -0.15 7.29 21.94
N GLN A 254 1.13 7.35 22.24
CA GLN A 254 1.88 6.14 22.57
C GLN A 254 1.59 5.75 24.02
N ARG A 255 1.30 4.49 24.24
CA ARG A 255 1.06 3.90 25.54
C ARG A 255 1.95 2.69 25.73
N ASP A 256 2.73 2.70 26.78
CA ASP A 256 3.64 1.62 27.13
C ASP A 256 3.04 0.78 28.25
N ALA A 257 3.02 -0.51 28.05
CA ALA A 257 2.79 -1.53 29.08
C ALA A 257 4.00 -2.45 29.11
N GLU A 258 4.09 -3.30 30.13
CA GLU A 258 5.27 -4.14 30.40
C GLU A 258 5.79 -4.91 29.16
N ASN A 259 4.86 -5.45 28.34
CA ASN A 259 5.20 -6.27 27.17
C ASN A 259 4.70 -5.70 25.84
N LYS A 260 4.12 -4.50 25.85
CA LYS A 260 3.42 -3.97 24.69
C LYS A 260 3.49 -2.45 24.65
N THR A 261 3.82 -1.92 23.49
CA THR A 261 3.66 -0.50 23.16
C THR A 261 2.56 -0.34 22.13
N THR A 262 1.65 0.60 22.32
CA THR A 262 0.56 0.88 21.39
C THR A 262 0.56 2.33 20.95
N TRP A 263 0.19 2.57 19.70
CA TRP A 263 -0.21 3.87 19.19
C TRP A 263 -1.72 3.89 19.08
N THR A 264 -2.33 4.60 20.02
CA THR A 264 -3.79 4.62 20.23
C THR A 264 -4.36 5.94 19.74
N LEU A 265 -5.34 5.88 18.85
CA LEU A 265 -6.10 7.03 18.43
C LEU A 265 -7.05 7.45 19.56
N THR A 266 -6.80 8.61 20.14
CA THR A 266 -7.58 9.14 21.28
C THR A 266 -8.55 10.25 20.90
N GLY A 267 -8.43 10.77 19.68
CA GLY A 267 -9.28 11.81 19.18
C GLY A 267 -8.79 12.36 17.85
N TYR A 268 -9.34 13.47 17.45
CA TYR A 268 -8.87 14.26 16.31
C TYR A 268 -9.12 15.74 16.55
N LYS A 269 -8.32 16.57 15.91
CA LYS A 269 -8.48 18.02 15.89
C LYS A 269 -8.86 18.44 14.47
N THR A 270 -9.92 19.23 14.36
CA THR A 270 -10.30 19.85 13.10
C THR A 270 -9.90 21.32 13.17
N VAL A 271 -9.09 21.76 12.21
CA VAL A 271 -8.67 23.16 12.11
C VAL A 271 -9.19 23.69 10.78
N ALA A 272 -9.85 24.86 10.81
CA ALA A 272 -10.18 25.55 9.58
C ALA A 272 -8.88 25.91 8.83
N ASN A 273 -8.85 25.69 7.51
CA ASN A 273 -7.68 25.92 6.70
C ASN A 273 -7.18 27.37 6.78
N ASN A 274 -6.05 27.59 7.42
CA ASN A 274 -5.33 28.87 7.34
C ASN A 274 -4.36 28.83 6.15
N ASP A 275 -4.20 29.98 5.47
CA ASP A 275 -3.50 30.09 4.17
C ASP A 275 -2.03 29.60 4.14
N ALA A 276 -1.32 29.67 5.26
CA ALA A 276 0.05 29.15 5.36
C ALA A 276 0.10 27.60 5.38
N THR A 277 -0.90 26.95 5.95
CA THR A 277 -1.04 25.50 6.01
C THR A 277 -1.51 24.95 4.66
N LYS A 278 -2.30 25.72 3.91
CA LYS A 278 -2.80 25.35 2.58
C LYS A 278 -1.70 25.06 1.55
N LYS A 279 -0.59 25.80 1.60
CA LYS A 279 0.50 25.62 0.61
C LYS A 279 1.32 24.35 0.84
N ALA A 280 1.59 23.96 2.08
CA ALA A 280 2.36 22.77 2.40
C ALA A 280 1.50 21.49 2.33
N THR A 281 0.23 21.57 2.76
CA THR A 281 -0.70 20.44 2.77
C THR A 281 -1.40 20.22 1.43
N SER A 282 -1.54 21.24 0.57
CA SER A 282 -2.14 21.08 -0.75
C SER A 282 -1.27 20.21 -1.66
N LEU A 283 0.04 20.24 -1.55
CA LEU A 283 0.96 19.34 -2.25
C LEU A 283 0.76 17.88 -1.80
N MET A 284 0.64 17.64 -0.50
CA MET A 284 0.43 16.28 0.04
C MET A 284 -1.01 15.81 -0.19
N SER A 285 -2.02 16.67 -0.01
CA SER A 285 -3.43 16.28 -0.16
C SER A 285 -3.88 16.20 -1.62
N GLY A 286 -3.33 17.00 -2.51
CA GLY A 286 -3.60 16.93 -3.94
C GLY A 286 -3.12 15.60 -4.53
N SER A 287 -1.91 15.20 -4.18
CA SER A 287 -1.32 13.92 -4.58
C SER A 287 -2.05 12.73 -3.95
N TYR A 288 -2.47 12.85 -2.70
CA TYR A 288 -3.24 11.82 -2.00
C TYR A 288 -4.66 11.69 -2.57
N LYS A 289 -5.35 12.81 -2.90
CA LYS A 289 -6.67 12.78 -3.54
C LYS A 289 -6.61 12.24 -4.97
N ALA A 290 -5.63 12.63 -5.75
CA ALA A 290 -5.39 12.07 -7.08
C ALA A 290 -5.13 10.57 -6.98
N PHE A 291 -4.31 10.16 -6.02
CA PHE A 291 -4.03 8.77 -5.70
C PHE A 291 -5.27 7.98 -5.25
N LEU A 292 -6.09 8.52 -4.33
CA LEU A 292 -7.37 7.88 -3.93
C LEU A 292 -8.38 7.83 -5.07
N SER A 293 -8.39 8.83 -5.94
CA SER A 293 -9.24 8.84 -7.14
C SER A 293 -8.83 7.76 -8.13
N GLU A 294 -7.54 7.57 -8.36
CA GLU A 294 -7.03 6.47 -9.19
C GLU A 294 -7.31 5.11 -8.57
N VAL A 295 -7.16 4.97 -7.25
CA VAL A 295 -7.52 3.75 -6.50
C VAL A 295 -9.00 3.43 -6.65
N ASN A 296 -9.88 4.40 -6.48
CA ASN A 296 -11.33 4.23 -6.63
C ASN A 296 -11.72 3.89 -8.09
N ASN A 297 -11.03 4.46 -9.06
CA ASN A 297 -11.25 4.15 -10.47
C ASN A 297 -10.81 2.73 -10.83
N LEU A 298 -9.67 2.28 -10.29
CA LEU A 298 -9.20 0.91 -10.45
C LEU A 298 -10.15 -0.10 -9.79
N ASN A 299 -10.61 0.19 -8.58
CA ASN A 299 -11.55 -0.68 -7.85
C ASN A 299 -12.91 -0.83 -8.59
N LYS A 300 -13.42 0.25 -9.18
CA LYS A 300 -14.63 0.18 -10.02
C LYS A 300 -14.40 -0.66 -11.28
N ARG A 301 -13.24 -0.52 -11.92
CA ARG A 301 -12.87 -1.33 -13.10
C ARG A 301 -12.76 -2.80 -12.79
N MET A 302 -12.26 -3.14 -11.59
CA MET A 302 -12.10 -4.52 -11.14
C MET A 302 -13.43 -5.14 -10.70
N GLY A 303 -14.38 -4.36 -10.16
CA GLY A 303 -15.74 -4.81 -9.90
C GLY A 303 -16.44 -5.26 -11.17
N ASP A 304 -16.36 -4.46 -12.22
CA ASP A 304 -16.94 -4.76 -13.53
C ASP A 304 -16.31 -6.00 -14.20
N LEU A 305 -15.03 -6.28 -13.95
CA LEU A 305 -14.34 -7.48 -14.47
C LEU A 305 -14.68 -8.77 -13.70
N ARG A 306 -15.07 -8.66 -12.43
CA ARG A 306 -15.49 -9.81 -11.61
C ARG A 306 -16.89 -10.32 -11.97
N ASP A 307 -17.75 -9.44 -12.49
CA ASP A 307 -19.13 -9.77 -12.88
C ASP A 307 -19.26 -10.31 -14.31
N ILE A 308 -18.19 -10.31 -15.10
CA ILE A 308 -18.23 -10.85 -16.47
C ILE A 308 -17.98 -12.35 -16.41
N ASN A 309 -19.07 -13.12 -16.39
CA ASN A 309 -19.07 -14.58 -16.58
C ASN A 309 -18.54 -14.94 -17.99
N GLY A 310 -17.23 -15.07 -18.14
CA GLY A 310 -16.62 -15.90 -19.19
C GLY A 310 -16.52 -15.32 -20.58
N GLU A 311 -16.93 -14.09 -20.86
CA GLU A 311 -16.75 -13.47 -22.17
C GLU A 311 -15.67 -12.38 -22.14
N ALA A 312 -14.62 -12.55 -22.93
CA ALA A 312 -13.55 -11.56 -23.07
C ALA A 312 -14.02 -10.41 -23.96
N GLY A 313 -14.39 -9.29 -23.36
CA GLY A 313 -14.65 -8.04 -24.04
C GLY A 313 -13.52 -7.04 -23.82
N ALA A 314 -12.96 -6.48 -24.88
CA ALA A 314 -12.10 -5.31 -24.76
C ALA A 314 -12.97 -4.06 -24.73
N TRP A 315 -12.85 -3.26 -23.65
CA TRP A 315 -13.49 -1.96 -23.59
C TRP A 315 -12.47 -0.88 -23.22
N ALA A 316 -12.62 0.30 -23.81
CA ALA A 316 -11.83 1.47 -23.48
C ALA A 316 -12.75 2.57 -22.97
N ARG A 317 -12.42 3.15 -21.85
CA ARG A 317 -13.12 4.33 -21.32
C ARG A 317 -12.14 5.50 -21.26
N ILE A 318 -12.47 6.56 -21.97
CA ILE A 318 -11.76 7.83 -21.85
C ILE A 318 -12.43 8.62 -20.74
N MET A 319 -11.67 8.95 -19.71
CA MET A 319 -12.12 9.87 -18.66
C MET A 319 -11.30 11.15 -18.77
N SER A 320 -11.96 12.26 -19.04
CA SER A 320 -11.42 13.58 -18.80
C SER A 320 -12.08 14.13 -17.53
N GLY A 321 -11.30 14.38 -16.51
CA GLY A 321 -11.75 15.01 -15.28
C GLY A 321 -10.95 16.27 -15.07
N THR A 322 -11.61 17.43 -15.05
CA THR A 322 -11.01 18.64 -14.49
C THR A 322 -11.16 18.61 -12.99
N GLY A 323 -10.07 18.28 -12.29
CA GLY A 323 -9.98 18.41 -10.85
C GLY A 323 -9.62 19.84 -10.49
N SER A 324 -10.56 20.66 -10.07
CA SER A 324 -10.22 21.91 -9.41
C SER A 324 -9.84 21.60 -7.98
N ALA A 325 -8.58 21.74 -7.62
CA ALA A 325 -8.15 21.93 -6.25
C ALA A 325 -8.50 23.39 -5.92
N GLY A 326 -9.74 23.64 -5.50
CA GLY A 326 -10.20 24.96 -5.13
C GLY A 326 -9.54 25.43 -3.85
N GLY A 327 -8.46 26.17 -3.97
CA GLY A 327 -8.10 27.21 -3.02
C GLY A 327 -8.90 28.45 -3.41
N GLY A 328 -10.06 28.67 -2.78
CA GLY A 328 -10.77 29.92 -2.98
C GLY A 328 -9.93 31.06 -2.46
N PHE A 329 -9.36 31.84 -3.35
CA PHE A 329 -8.98 33.20 -3.08
C PHE A 329 -10.22 34.05 -3.30
N SER A 330 -10.82 34.53 -2.26
CA SER A 330 -11.62 35.76 -2.33
C SER A 330 -10.68 36.87 -1.85
N ASP A 331 -10.18 37.64 -2.78
CA ASP A 331 -9.68 38.97 -2.49
C ASP A 331 -10.90 39.81 -2.04
N ASN A 332 -10.82 40.31 -0.81
CA ASN A 332 -11.38 41.54 -0.35
C ASN A 332 -10.38 42.20 0.59
#